data_fab81ec5d971abec07a83671a62520d4
#
_entry.id   fab81ec5d971abec07a83671a62520d4
#
_cell.length_a   1.000
_cell.length_b   1.000
_cell.length_c   1.000
_cell.angle_alpha   90.00
_cell.angle_beta   90.00
_cell.angle_gamma   90.00
#
_symmetry.space_group_name_H-M   'P 1'
#
loop_
_entity.id
_entity.type
_entity.pdbx_description
1 polymer ?
#
loop_
_entity_poly.entity_id
_entity_poly.type
_entity_poly.pdbx_seq_one_letter_code
_entity_poly.pdbx_strand_id
1 'polypeptide(L)'
;MRSSELAARSGVNVQTLRYYERRGLLSQPPRSSSGYRAYPDEAVEVVRFVKRAQEHGFSLDEIDELLHLEGGGPDDCDTARQLAQTKIAEFEERIRDLQRMQASLSEFVSTCALPRADRRCPMLQTFHTDEGTP
;
A
#
# COMPACT_ATOMS: atom_id res chain seq x y z
N MET A 1 -18.64 18.19 -9.64
CA MET A 1 -17.39 18.92 -9.30
C MET A 1 -16.27 18.53 -10.26
N ARG A 2 -15.30 19.39 -10.41
CA ARG A 2 -14.12 19.12 -11.24
C ARG A 2 -13.10 18.24 -10.49
N SER A 3 -12.16 17.68 -11.25
CA SER A 3 -11.11 16.82 -10.69
C SER A 3 -10.31 17.50 -9.58
N SER A 4 -9.96 18.77 -9.77
CA SER A 4 -9.17 19.52 -8.76
C SER A 4 -9.94 19.68 -7.45
N GLU A 5 -11.24 19.89 -7.51
CA GLU A 5 -12.07 20.01 -6.33
C GLU A 5 -12.23 18.66 -5.62
N LEU A 6 -12.47 17.59 -6.40
CA LEU A 6 -12.56 16.25 -5.83
C LEU A 6 -11.25 15.87 -5.14
N ALA A 7 -10.12 16.12 -5.79
CA ALA A 7 -8.81 15.84 -5.23
C ALA A 7 -8.60 16.59 -3.91
N ALA A 8 -8.89 17.89 -3.88
CA ALA A 8 -8.74 18.70 -2.68
C ALA A 8 -9.63 18.22 -1.53
N ARG A 9 -10.89 17.91 -1.82
CA ARG A 9 -11.86 17.46 -0.82
C ARG A 9 -11.54 16.07 -0.28
N SER A 10 -10.88 15.23 -1.08
CA SER A 10 -10.54 13.86 -0.72
C SER A 10 -9.13 13.72 -0.15
N GLY A 11 -8.33 14.76 -0.19
CA GLY A 11 -6.96 14.73 0.32
C GLY A 11 -5.99 13.96 -0.57
N VAL A 12 -6.20 13.93 -1.87
CA VAL A 12 -5.31 13.28 -2.86
C VAL A 12 -5.00 14.27 -3.97
N ASN A 13 -4.07 13.92 -4.86
CA ASN A 13 -3.80 14.72 -6.04
C ASN A 13 -4.58 14.20 -7.26
N VAL A 14 -4.62 14.99 -8.32
CA VAL A 14 -5.38 14.63 -9.52
C VAL A 14 -4.83 13.37 -10.19
N GLN A 15 -3.51 13.16 -10.15
CA GLN A 15 -2.90 11.96 -10.70
C GLN A 15 -3.39 10.69 -10.00
N THR A 16 -3.59 10.75 -8.70
CA THR A 16 -4.15 9.65 -7.92
C THR A 16 -5.58 9.34 -8.38
N LEU A 17 -6.39 10.36 -8.64
CA LEU A 17 -7.73 10.16 -9.17
C LEU A 17 -7.70 9.43 -10.51
N ARG A 18 -6.80 9.81 -11.40
CA ARG A 18 -6.63 9.16 -12.71
C ARG A 18 -6.20 7.71 -12.54
N TYR A 19 -5.33 7.45 -11.59
CA TYR A 19 -4.90 6.10 -11.29
C TYR A 19 -6.06 5.24 -10.79
N TYR A 20 -6.87 5.77 -9.88
CA TYR A 20 -8.05 5.05 -9.39
C TYR A 20 -9.05 4.77 -10.50
N GLU A 21 -9.23 5.72 -11.42
CA GLU A 21 -10.08 5.50 -12.58
C GLU A 21 -9.56 4.35 -13.46
N ARG A 22 -8.26 4.34 -13.73
CA ARG A 22 -7.64 3.28 -14.54
C ARG A 22 -7.76 1.91 -13.89
N ARG A 23 -7.74 1.85 -12.57
CA ARG A 23 -7.88 0.60 -11.82
C ARG A 23 -9.33 0.20 -11.58
N GLY A 24 -10.28 0.98 -12.05
CA GLY A 24 -11.71 0.68 -11.91
C GLY A 24 -12.28 0.94 -10.53
N LEU A 25 -11.55 1.64 -9.66
CA LEU A 25 -12.00 1.95 -8.29
C LEU A 25 -12.87 3.20 -8.25
N LEU A 26 -12.73 4.07 -9.23
CA LEU A 26 -13.50 5.30 -9.35
C LEU A 26 -14.08 5.34 -10.75
N SER A 27 -15.40 5.48 -10.84
CA SER A 27 -16.07 5.56 -12.13
C SER A 27 -15.64 6.84 -12.85
N GLN A 28 -15.36 6.69 -14.15
CA GLN A 28 -15.07 7.83 -14.98
C GLN A 28 -16.38 8.60 -15.20
N PRO A 29 -16.48 9.86 -14.76
CA PRO A 29 -17.72 10.61 -14.88
C PRO A 29 -17.95 11.07 -16.31
N PRO A 30 -19.20 11.39 -16.66
CA PRO A 30 -19.47 12.02 -17.97
C PRO A 30 -18.76 13.38 -18.02
N ARG A 31 -18.29 13.75 -19.21
CA ARG A 31 -17.70 15.06 -19.42
C ARG A 31 -18.80 16.11 -19.55
N SER A 32 -18.50 17.30 -19.01
CA SER A 32 -19.39 18.45 -19.17
C SER A 32 -19.39 18.92 -20.61
N SER A 33 -20.28 19.86 -20.95
CA SER A 33 -20.29 20.50 -22.26
C SER A 33 -18.97 21.21 -22.59
N SER A 34 -18.22 21.59 -21.57
CA SER A 34 -16.89 22.21 -21.73
C SER A 34 -15.75 21.20 -21.82
N GLY A 35 -16.05 19.90 -21.80
CA GLY A 35 -15.06 18.83 -21.99
C GLY A 35 -14.30 18.39 -20.76
N TYR A 36 -14.58 18.93 -19.57
CA TYR A 36 -13.94 18.49 -18.34
C TYR A 36 -14.78 17.42 -17.62
N ARG A 37 -14.14 16.65 -16.74
CA ARG A 37 -14.81 15.63 -15.95
C ARG A 37 -15.69 16.27 -14.87
N ALA A 38 -16.94 15.80 -14.77
CA ALA A 38 -17.91 16.30 -13.80
C ALA A 38 -18.26 15.17 -12.81
N TYR A 39 -17.61 15.16 -11.66
CA TYR A 39 -17.81 14.13 -10.63
C TYR A 39 -19.02 14.44 -9.77
N PRO A 40 -19.79 13.39 -9.38
CA PRO A 40 -20.84 13.57 -8.39
C PRO A 40 -20.25 13.75 -6.98
N ASP A 41 -21.03 14.27 -6.06
CA ASP A 41 -20.55 14.48 -4.68
C ASP A 41 -20.18 13.18 -3.98
N GLU A 42 -20.84 12.08 -4.32
CA GLU A 42 -20.58 10.76 -3.77
C GLU A 42 -19.17 10.25 -4.09
N ALA A 43 -18.53 10.78 -5.11
CA ALA A 43 -17.16 10.42 -5.47
C ALA A 43 -16.16 10.74 -4.34
N VAL A 44 -16.44 11.76 -3.53
CA VAL A 44 -15.59 12.10 -2.39
C VAL A 44 -15.50 10.93 -1.40
N GLU A 45 -16.63 10.29 -1.12
CA GLU A 45 -16.67 9.16 -0.18
C GLU A 45 -15.90 7.96 -0.72
N VAL A 46 -16.03 7.68 -2.02
CA VAL A 46 -15.30 6.59 -2.66
C VAL A 46 -13.79 6.81 -2.59
N VAL A 47 -13.33 7.99 -2.95
CA VAL A 47 -11.89 8.30 -2.93
C VAL A 47 -11.34 8.25 -1.52
N ARG A 48 -12.07 8.77 -0.55
CA ARG A 48 -11.67 8.71 0.87
C ARG A 48 -11.59 7.28 1.37
N PHE A 49 -12.55 6.45 0.98
CA PHE A 49 -12.56 5.03 1.34
C PHE A 49 -11.30 4.33 0.81
N VAL A 50 -11.01 4.51 -0.48
CA VAL A 50 -9.83 3.90 -1.11
C VAL A 50 -8.55 4.35 -0.42
N LYS A 51 -8.44 5.64 -0.17
CA LYS A 51 -7.26 6.20 0.50
C LYS A 51 -7.05 5.61 1.89
N ARG A 52 -8.10 5.55 2.70
CA ARG A 52 -8.01 4.98 4.06
C ARG A 52 -7.66 3.51 4.05
N ALA A 53 -8.24 2.75 3.14
CA ALA A 53 -7.94 1.32 3.03
C ALA A 53 -6.49 1.09 2.60
N GLN A 54 -5.95 1.92 1.70
CA GLN A 54 -4.53 1.87 1.34
C GLN A 54 -3.62 2.16 2.55
N GLU A 55 -4.02 3.13 3.38
CA GLU A 55 -3.27 3.45 4.60
C GLU A 55 -3.23 2.29 5.58
N HIS A 56 -4.18 1.38 5.52
CA HIS A 56 -4.21 0.16 6.33
C HIS A 56 -3.51 -1.02 5.64
N GLY A 57 -2.89 -0.78 4.49
CA GLY A 57 -2.07 -1.79 3.82
C GLY A 57 -2.81 -2.67 2.84
N PHE A 58 -4.08 -2.39 2.53
CA PHE A 58 -4.80 -3.15 1.51
C PHE A 58 -4.31 -2.77 0.12
N SER A 59 -4.20 -3.78 -0.75
CA SER A 59 -3.92 -3.55 -2.17
C SER A 59 -5.17 -3.01 -2.86
N LEU A 60 -4.98 -2.43 -4.05
CA LEU A 60 -6.13 -1.91 -4.81
C LEU A 60 -7.11 -3.00 -5.21
N ASP A 61 -6.64 -4.22 -5.49
CA ASP A 61 -7.53 -5.35 -5.79
C ASP A 61 -8.35 -5.73 -4.56
N GLU A 62 -7.75 -5.74 -3.39
CA GLU A 62 -8.45 -6.00 -2.13
C GLU A 62 -9.45 -4.90 -1.80
N ILE A 63 -9.10 -3.66 -2.08
CA ILE A 63 -9.99 -2.51 -1.89
C ILE A 63 -11.20 -2.62 -2.82
N ASP A 64 -10.99 -3.08 -4.05
CA ASP A 64 -12.09 -3.32 -4.98
C ASP A 64 -13.09 -4.32 -4.39
N GLU A 65 -12.61 -5.40 -3.81
CA GLU A 65 -13.48 -6.36 -3.11
C GLU A 65 -14.24 -5.69 -1.97
N LEU A 66 -13.57 -4.86 -1.17
CA LEU A 66 -14.21 -4.14 -0.06
C LEU A 66 -15.29 -3.19 -0.56
N LEU A 67 -15.05 -2.50 -1.67
CA LEU A 67 -16.02 -1.58 -2.26
C LEU A 67 -17.28 -2.29 -2.75
N HIS A 68 -17.17 -3.57 -3.11
CA HIS A 68 -18.30 -4.36 -3.58
C HIS A 68 -19.12 -4.98 -2.46
N LEU A 69 -18.74 -4.78 -1.19
CA LEU A 69 -19.53 -5.23 -0.04
C LEU A 69 -20.64 -4.22 0.21
N GLU A 70 -21.86 -4.58 -0.18
CA GLU A 70 -23.01 -3.70 -0.07
C GLU A 70 -23.68 -3.82 1.29
N GLY A 71 -24.18 -2.69 1.81
CA GLY A 71 -25.06 -2.64 2.96
C GLY A 71 -24.41 -2.83 4.32
N GLY A 72 -23.20 -3.33 4.39
CA GLY A 72 -22.51 -3.50 5.68
C GLY A 72 -23.19 -4.43 6.66
N GLY A 73 -23.96 -5.41 6.15
CA GLY A 73 -24.63 -6.41 6.98
C GLY A 73 -23.67 -7.46 7.55
N PRO A 74 -24.18 -8.44 8.32
CA PRO A 74 -23.34 -9.43 8.98
C PRO A 74 -22.44 -10.23 8.03
N ASP A 75 -22.95 -10.63 6.86
CA ASP A 75 -22.16 -11.39 5.89
C ASP A 75 -21.03 -10.55 5.31
N ASP A 76 -21.29 -9.28 5.02
CA ASP A 76 -20.29 -8.35 4.51
C ASP A 76 -19.21 -8.09 5.57
N CYS A 77 -19.63 -7.96 6.82
CA CYS A 77 -18.70 -7.80 7.95
C CYS A 77 -17.80 -9.02 8.10
N ASP A 78 -18.34 -10.23 7.93
CA ASP A 78 -17.56 -11.47 7.99
C ASP A 78 -16.51 -11.52 6.87
N THR A 79 -16.89 -11.13 5.66
CA THR A 79 -15.95 -11.07 4.52
C THR A 79 -14.84 -10.06 4.78
N ALA A 80 -15.19 -8.85 5.25
CA ALA A 80 -14.22 -7.82 5.57
C ALA A 80 -13.27 -8.30 6.68
N ARG A 81 -13.79 -9.00 7.68
CA ARG A 81 -12.99 -9.58 8.76
C ARG A 81 -11.96 -10.57 8.24
N GLN A 82 -12.37 -11.45 7.32
CA GLN A 82 -11.46 -12.43 6.71
C GLN A 82 -10.34 -11.73 5.94
N LEU A 83 -10.66 -10.69 5.19
CA LEU A 83 -9.66 -9.90 4.47
C LEU A 83 -8.68 -9.26 5.43
N ALA A 84 -9.18 -8.69 6.53
CA ALA A 84 -8.33 -8.09 7.55
C ALA A 84 -7.44 -9.13 8.25
N GLN A 85 -7.97 -10.30 8.57
CA GLN A 85 -7.19 -11.37 9.19
C GLN A 85 -6.06 -11.86 8.29
N THR A 86 -6.34 -12.01 6.99
CA THR A 86 -5.31 -12.37 6.00
C THR A 86 -4.23 -11.30 5.95
N LYS A 87 -4.62 -10.03 5.96
CA LYS A 87 -3.67 -8.92 5.94
C LYS A 87 -2.79 -8.89 7.20
N ILE A 88 -3.37 -9.17 8.35
CA ILE A 88 -2.62 -9.26 9.62
C ILE A 88 -1.57 -10.36 9.53
N ALA A 89 -1.92 -11.53 8.99
CA ALA A 89 -0.98 -12.64 8.84
C ALA A 89 0.18 -12.26 7.90
N GLU A 90 -0.11 -11.57 6.80
CA GLU A 90 0.92 -11.06 5.88
C GLU A 90 1.86 -10.09 6.58
N PHE A 91 1.33 -9.18 7.40
CA PHE A 91 2.15 -8.24 8.15
C PHE A 91 3.03 -8.93 9.18
N GLU A 92 2.50 -9.93 9.89
CA GLU A 92 3.29 -10.70 10.86
C GLU A 92 4.48 -11.38 10.19
N GLU A 93 4.26 -11.95 9.02
CA GLU A 93 5.35 -12.57 8.24
C GLU A 93 6.38 -11.52 7.81
N ARG A 94 5.92 -10.37 7.34
CA ARG A 94 6.81 -9.28 6.93
C ARG A 94 7.60 -8.72 8.11
N ILE A 95 6.98 -8.62 9.29
CA ILE A 95 7.68 -8.18 10.50
C ILE A 95 8.81 -9.15 10.84
N ARG A 96 8.57 -10.47 10.76
CA ARG A 96 9.61 -11.47 10.99
C ARG A 96 10.74 -11.35 9.97
N ASP A 97 10.42 -11.11 8.70
CA ASP A 97 11.42 -10.90 7.66
C ASP A 97 12.27 -9.67 7.94
N LEU A 98 11.64 -8.56 8.32
CA LEU A 98 12.35 -7.33 8.67
C LEU A 98 13.25 -7.53 9.89
N GLN A 99 12.80 -8.28 10.89
CA GLN A 99 13.61 -8.60 12.07
C GLN A 99 14.85 -9.40 11.69
N ARG A 100 14.72 -10.37 10.77
CA ARG A 100 15.86 -11.13 10.26
C ARG A 100 16.85 -10.24 9.53
N MET A 101 16.37 -9.35 8.69
CA MET A 101 17.22 -8.39 7.97
C MET A 101 17.94 -7.46 8.95
N GLN A 102 17.22 -6.96 9.94
CA GLN A 102 17.80 -6.09 10.96
C GLN A 102 18.91 -6.80 11.74
N ALA A 103 18.66 -8.04 12.15
CA ALA A 103 19.66 -8.83 12.88
C ALA A 103 20.91 -9.07 12.04
N SER A 104 20.73 -9.39 10.77
CA SER A 104 21.84 -9.61 9.84
C SER A 104 22.71 -8.35 9.68
N LEU A 105 22.06 -7.21 9.49
CA LEU A 105 22.77 -5.94 9.36
C LEU A 105 23.48 -5.55 10.65
N SER A 106 22.86 -5.85 11.80
CA SER A 106 23.48 -5.57 13.10
C SER A 106 24.76 -6.39 13.32
N GLU A 107 24.78 -7.63 12.86
CA GLU A 107 26.00 -8.44 12.90
C GLU A 107 27.11 -7.82 12.06
N PHE A 108 26.80 -7.36 10.87
CA PHE A 108 27.80 -6.67 10.01
C PHE A 108 28.36 -5.42 10.71
N VAL A 109 27.49 -4.63 11.33
CA VAL A 109 27.92 -3.43 12.08
C VAL A 109 28.84 -3.81 13.23
N SER A 110 28.53 -4.86 13.98
CA SER A 110 29.37 -5.33 15.08
C SER A 110 30.76 -5.74 14.60
N THR A 111 30.84 -6.41 13.45
CA THR A 111 32.13 -6.78 12.86
C THR A 111 32.92 -5.55 12.41
N CYS A 112 32.25 -4.53 11.90
CA CYS A 112 32.90 -3.28 11.52
C CYS A 112 33.45 -2.48 12.70
N ALA A 113 33.11 -2.84 13.92
CA ALA A 113 33.65 -2.22 15.13
C ALA A 113 35.06 -2.73 15.50
N LEU A 114 35.54 -3.79 14.80
CA LEU A 114 36.90 -4.32 15.01
C LEU A 114 37.96 -3.32 14.52
N PRO A 115 39.21 -3.43 15.00
CA PRO A 115 40.30 -2.57 14.51
C PRO A 115 40.44 -2.63 13.00
N ARG A 116 40.72 -1.50 12.40
CA ARG A 116 40.77 -1.35 10.96
C ARG A 116 41.72 -2.34 10.27
N ALA A 117 42.84 -2.66 10.91
CA ALA A 117 43.84 -3.54 10.36
C ALA A 117 43.36 -5.00 10.28
N ASP A 118 42.44 -5.38 11.17
CA ASP A 118 41.98 -6.76 11.31
C ASP A 118 40.62 -7.03 10.68
N ARG A 119 39.99 -5.99 10.14
CA ARG A 119 38.65 -6.17 9.60
C ARG A 119 38.63 -6.22 8.08
N ARG A 120 37.87 -7.17 7.60
CA ARG A 120 37.37 -7.20 6.22
C ARG A 120 35.90 -6.91 6.30
N CYS A 121 35.34 -6.27 5.30
CA CYS A 121 33.94 -5.96 5.32
C CYS A 121 33.11 -7.22 5.02
N PRO A 122 32.53 -7.90 6.02
CA PRO A 122 31.81 -9.14 5.78
C PRO A 122 30.53 -8.91 4.97
N MET A 123 29.90 -7.74 5.12
CA MET A 123 28.71 -7.40 4.35
C MET A 123 29.01 -7.34 2.85
N LEU A 124 30.07 -6.64 2.45
CA LEU A 124 30.46 -6.54 1.05
C LEU A 124 30.90 -7.88 0.50
N GLN A 125 31.63 -8.68 1.28
CA GLN A 125 32.04 -10.01 0.89
C GLN A 125 30.84 -10.93 0.70
N THR A 126 29.90 -10.93 1.63
CA THR A 126 28.69 -11.75 1.56
C THR A 126 27.85 -11.39 0.34
N PHE A 127 27.70 -10.09 0.06
CA PHE A 127 26.90 -9.65 -1.08
C PHE A 127 27.55 -9.92 -2.43
N HIS A 128 28.88 -10.13 -2.46
CA HIS A 128 29.60 -10.48 -3.68
C HIS A 128 29.64 -11.98 -3.97
N THR A 129 29.24 -12.82 -3.03
CA THR A 129 29.26 -14.27 -3.20
C THR A 129 27.84 -14.80 -3.31
N ASP A 130 27.68 -15.90 -4.05
CA ASP A 130 26.39 -16.58 -4.17
C ASP A 130 26.04 -17.39 -2.94
N GLU A 131 26.98 -17.55 -2.01
CA GLU A 131 26.81 -18.36 -0.80
C GLU A 131 25.91 -17.69 0.24
N GLY A 132 25.63 -16.38 0.11
CA GLY A 132 24.81 -15.65 1.04
C GLY A 132 23.31 -15.71 0.75
N THR A 133 22.88 -16.35 -0.32
CA THR A 133 21.46 -16.43 -0.66
C THR A 133 20.78 -17.57 0.07
N PRO A 134 19.65 -17.28 0.71
CA PRO A 134 18.85 -18.32 1.34
C PRO A 134 18.18 -19.23 0.32
#